data_8917f04f945fb37404084cc680eb5892
#
_entry.id   8917f04f945fb37404084cc680eb5892
#
_cell.length_a   1.000
_cell.length_b   1.000
_cell.length_c   1.000
_cell.angle_alpha   90.00
_cell.angle_beta   90.00
_cell.angle_gamma   90.00
#
_symmetry.space_group_name_H-M   'P 1'
#
loop_
_entity.id
_entity.type
_entity.pdbx_description
1 polymer ?
#
loop_
_entity_poly.entity_id
_entity_poly.type
_entity_poly.pdbx_seq_one_letter_code
_entity_poly.pdbx_strand_id
1 'polypeptide(L)' 'MIVVDRIEDGFAVVYSGNARNDIPLSELPQGVHEGSILREVPGGYELDEAAEQERRRAISEKMRRLFK' A
#
# COMPACT_ATOMS: atom_id res chain seq x y z
N MET A 1 -0.17 -6.20 -7.38
CA MET A 1 0.27 -5.23 -6.36
C MET A 1 -0.89 -4.94 -5.43
N ILE A 2 -0.66 -5.03 -4.15
CA ILE A 2 -1.66 -4.75 -3.13
C ILE A 2 -1.31 -3.41 -2.47
N VAL A 3 -2.19 -2.44 -2.60
CA VAL A 3 -1.94 -1.07 -2.11
C VAL A 3 -2.90 -0.75 -0.97
N VAL A 4 -2.36 -0.26 0.13
CA VAL A 4 -3.17 0.21 1.26
C VAL A 4 -3.69 1.62 0.93
N ASP A 5 -5.00 1.74 0.71
CA ASP A 5 -5.63 3.01 0.42
C ASP A 5 -5.76 3.86 1.68
N ARG A 6 -6.28 3.26 2.73
CA ARG A 6 -6.46 3.94 4.02
C ARG A 6 -6.62 2.92 5.14
N ILE A 7 -6.56 3.44 6.37
CA ILE A 7 -6.78 2.63 7.57
C ILE A 7 -7.98 3.23 8.29
N GLU A 8 -8.98 2.40 8.54
CA GLU A 8 -10.21 2.78 9.23
C GLU A 8 -10.62 1.73 10.24
N ASP A 9 -10.96 2.13 11.45
CA ASP A 9 -11.57 1.28 12.48
C ASP A 9 -10.85 -0.06 12.70
N GLY A 10 -9.52 -0.06 12.70
CA GLY A 10 -8.73 -1.27 12.90
C GLY A 10 -8.58 -2.16 11.69
N PHE A 11 -8.99 -1.67 10.51
CA PHE A 11 -8.86 -2.36 9.23
C PHE A 11 -8.07 -1.54 8.23
N ALA A 12 -7.31 -2.22 7.40
CA ALA A 12 -6.68 -1.60 6.24
C ALA A 12 -7.55 -1.87 5.01
N VAL A 13 -7.95 -0.81 4.34
CA VAL A 13 -8.67 -0.92 3.07
C VAL A 13 -7.61 -1.02 1.98
N VAL A 14 -7.56 -2.17 1.31
CA VAL A 14 -6.54 -2.45 0.31
C VAL A 14 -7.16 -2.71 -1.05
N TYR A 15 -6.42 -2.39 -2.09
CA TYR A 15 -6.81 -2.66 -3.47
C TYR A 15 -5.76 -3.50 -4.16
N SER A 16 -6.24 -4.51 -4.88
CA SER A 16 -5.42 -5.32 -5.77
C SER A 16 -6.08 -5.24 -7.15
N GLY A 17 -5.54 -4.38 -8.01
CA GLY A 17 -6.24 -4.03 -9.24
C GLY A 17 -7.54 -3.31 -8.91
N ASN A 18 -8.67 -3.86 -9.37
CA ASN A 18 -10.01 -3.31 -9.07
C ASN A 18 -10.68 -3.96 -7.86
N ALA A 19 -10.04 -4.95 -7.26
CA ALA A 19 -10.62 -5.66 -6.13
C ALA A 19 -10.28 -4.95 -4.82
N ARG A 20 -11.30 -4.68 -4.01
CA ARG A 20 -11.14 -4.10 -2.69
C ARG A 20 -11.26 -5.19 -1.62
N ASN A 21 -10.38 -5.14 -0.63
CA ASN A 21 -10.48 -5.99 0.55
C ASN A 21 -10.22 -5.15 1.80
N ASP A 22 -10.90 -5.51 2.89
CA ASP A 22 -10.67 -4.91 4.19
C ASP A 22 -9.97 -5.96 5.05
N ILE A 23 -8.72 -5.69 5.44
CA ILE A 23 -7.90 -6.66 6.17
C ILE A 23 -7.69 -6.14 7.60
N PRO A 24 -7.98 -6.94 8.63
CA PRO A 24 -7.71 -6.53 10.00
C PRO A 24 -6.25 -6.20 10.20
N LEU A 25 -5.96 -5.11 10.90
CA LEU A 25 -4.59 -4.70 11.18
C LEU A 25 -3.79 -5.77 11.92
N SER A 26 -4.48 -6.60 12.71
CA SER A 26 -3.83 -7.71 13.42
C SER A 26 -3.22 -8.75 12.50
N GLU A 27 -3.64 -8.81 11.24
CA GLU A 27 -3.13 -9.74 10.25
C GLU A 27 -2.03 -9.13 9.37
N LEU A 28 -1.71 -7.87 9.59
CA LEU A 28 -0.75 -7.13 8.77
C LEU A 28 0.56 -6.91 9.54
N PRO A 29 1.67 -6.75 8.81
CA PRO A 29 2.96 -6.49 9.45
C PRO A 29 2.95 -5.15 10.17
N GLN A 30 3.80 -5.04 11.18
CA GLN A 30 4.01 -3.79 11.90
C GLN A 30 4.56 -2.73 10.96
N GLY A 31 4.09 -1.49 11.09
CA GLY A 31 4.54 -0.41 10.24
C GLY A 31 3.66 -0.16 9.02
N VAL A 32 2.58 -0.93 8.84
CA VAL A 32 1.63 -0.69 7.75
C VAL A 32 0.97 0.68 7.93
N HIS A 33 0.85 1.42 6.83
CA HIS A 33 0.28 2.76 6.83
C HIS A 33 -0.37 3.05 5.49
N GLU A 34 -1.07 4.16 5.40
CA GLU A 34 -1.66 4.62 4.15
C GLU A 34 -0.57 4.80 3.11
N GLY A 35 -0.74 4.19 1.95
CA GLY A 35 0.25 4.18 0.88
C GLY A 35 1.20 2.99 0.90
N SER A 36 1.16 2.16 1.94
CA SER A 36 1.97 0.94 1.98
C SER A 36 1.63 0.01 0.83
N ILE A 37 2.64 -0.69 0.33
CA ILE A 37 2.43 -1.75 -0.65
C ILE A 37 2.72 -3.07 0.04
N LEU A 38 1.81 -4.01 -0.11
CA LEU A 38 1.89 -5.31 0.51
C LEU A 38 2.20 -6.38 -0.51
N ARG A 39 2.89 -7.42 -0.05
CA ARG A 39 3.18 -8.61 -0.84
C ARG A 39 2.64 -9.82 -0.08
N GLU A 40 1.91 -10.68 -0.77
CA GLU A 40 1.42 -11.91 -0.19
C GLU A 40 2.58 -12.90 -0.02
N VAL A 41 2.66 -13.48 1.17
CA VAL A 41 3.67 -14.50 1.50
C VAL A 41 2.97 -15.66 2.21
N PRO A 42 3.60 -16.84 2.27
CA PRO A 42 3.02 -17.94 3.07
C PRO A 42 2.79 -17.48 4.52
N GLY A 43 1.55 -17.60 4.97
CA GLY A 43 1.17 -17.21 6.32
C GLY A 43 0.74 -15.76 6.50
N GLY A 44 0.74 -14.94 5.45
CA GLY A 44 0.27 -13.56 5.59
C GLY A 44 0.78 -12.59 4.56
N TYR A 45 1.21 -11.42 5.04
CA TYR A 45 1.64 -10.31 4.18
C TYR A 45 2.95 -9.72 4.69
N GLU A 46 3.73 -9.17 3.76
CA GLU A 46 4.93 -8.41 4.06
C GLU A 46 4.80 -7.01 3.45
N LEU A 47 5.49 -6.03 4.04
CA LEU A 47 5.63 -4.71 3.43
C LEU A 47 6.62 -4.78 2.28
N ASP A 48 6.27 -4.20 1.15
CA ASP A 48 7.15 -4.08 0.00
C ASP A 48 7.63 -2.63 -0.07
N GLU A 49 8.65 -2.31 0.71
CA GLU A 49 9.17 -0.95 0.82
C GLU A 49 9.80 -0.45 -0.48
N ALA A 50 10.43 -1.34 -1.22
CA ALA A 50 11.02 -0.98 -2.50
C ALA A 50 9.95 -0.54 -3.50
N ALA A 51 8.85 -1.28 -3.59
CA ALA A 51 7.73 -0.93 -4.46
C ALA A 51 7.05 0.37 -4.02
N GLU A 52 6.94 0.60 -2.71
CA GLU A 52 6.39 1.83 -2.17
C GLU A 52 7.23 3.03 -2.57
N GLN A 53 8.54 2.93 -2.46
CA GLN A 53 9.45 4.00 -2.85
C GLN A 53 9.41 4.28 -4.35
N GLU A 54 9.35 3.23 -5.16
CA GLU A 54 9.22 3.38 -6.61
C GLU A 54 7.94 4.11 -6.98
N ARG A 55 6.85 3.78 -6.31
CA ARG A 55 5.56 4.43 -6.54
C ARG A 55 5.59 5.90 -6.15
N ARG A 56 6.21 6.23 -5.02
CA ARG A 56 6.37 7.62 -4.58
C ARG A 56 7.21 8.43 -5.56
N ARG A 57 8.28 7.83 -6.06
CA ARG A 57 9.14 8.46 -7.06
C ARG A 57 8.38 8.77 -8.33
N ALA A 58 7.60 7.82 -8.83
CA ALA A 58 6.80 8.00 -10.04
C ALA A 58 5.78 9.12 -9.87
N ILE A 59 5.13 9.21 -8.72
CA ILE A 59 4.17 10.28 -8.41
C ILE A 59 4.87 11.63 -8.35
N SER A 60 6.02 11.72 -7.68
CA SER A 60 6.81 12.95 -7.60
C SER A 60 7.25 13.46 -8.97
N GLU A 61 7.69 12.56 -9.83
CA GLU A 61 8.09 12.91 -11.19
C GLU A 61 6.92 13.45 -12.00
N LYS A 62 5.76 12.86 -11.89
CA LYS A 62 4.56 13.35 -12.54
C LYS A 62 4.19 14.74 -12.04
N MET A 63 4.26 14.97 -10.75
CA MET A 63 3.95 16.28 -10.18
C MET A 63 4.93 17.36 -10.65
N ARG A 64 6.20 17.03 -10.75
CA ARG A 64 7.20 17.96 -11.28
C ARG A 64 6.89 18.39 -12.71
N ARG A 65 6.43 17.46 -13.54
CA ARG A 65 6.05 17.75 -14.92
C ARG A 65 4.85 18.67 -15.02
N LEU A 66 3.92 18.56 -14.07
CA LEU A 66 2.71 19.37 -14.05
C LEU A 66 2.97 20.82 -13.62
N PHE A 67 4.02 21.07 -12.86
CA PHE A 67 4.32 22.38 -12.32
C PHE A 67 5.48 23.10 -13.02
N LYS A 68 5.82 22.68 -14.20
CA LYS A 68 6.83 23.33 -15.02
C LYS A 68 6.25 24.53 -15.75
#